data_26b9e6fa95cbcb11d7c045b421c04be3
#
_entry.id   26b9e6fa95cbcb11d7c045b421c04be3
#
_cell.length_a   1.000
_cell.length_b   1.000
_cell.length_c   1.000
_cell.angle_alpha   90.00
_cell.angle_beta   90.00
_cell.angle_gamma   90.00
#
_symmetry.space_group_name_H-M   'P 1'
#
loop_
_entity.id
_entity.type
_entity.pdbx_description
1 polymer ?
#
loop_
_entity_poly.entity_id
_entity_poly.type
_entity_poly.pdbx_seq_one_letter_code
_entity_poly.pdbx_strand_id
1 'polypeptide(L)'
;MYIIFFVFGGTMDKGATYEVKDIKLAEQGSKNIEWAEMQMGALLEVRKRFENQKPLNGIRIGSCLHITKETAVLIKTLIVGGADVAACSCNPLSTQDDVAAALAQEGIKIYAYKGENKEDYYRYLNKVIEFKPQITIDDGCDLVSEIHKNHQGLIPQIIGGCEET
;
A
#
# COMPACT_ATOMS: atom_id res chain seq x y z
N MET A 1 15.72 -19.04 17.12
CA MET A 1 14.94 -20.08 16.42
C MET A 1 14.50 -19.47 15.08
N TYR A 2 15.24 -19.79 14.01
CA TYR A 2 14.97 -19.24 12.68
C TYR A 2 13.89 -20.11 12.00
N ILE A 3 12.78 -19.50 11.62
CA ILE A 3 11.75 -20.18 10.80
C ILE A 3 12.08 -19.88 9.34
N ILE A 4 12.55 -20.89 8.63
CA ILE A 4 12.79 -20.84 7.17
C ILE A 4 11.47 -21.19 6.49
N PHE A 5 10.85 -20.24 5.78
CA PHE A 5 9.77 -20.52 4.86
C PHE A 5 10.32 -20.88 3.49
N PHE A 6 10.08 -22.12 3.06
CA PHE A 6 10.29 -22.55 1.67
C PHE A 6 9.11 -22.08 0.83
N VAL A 7 9.36 -21.24 -0.18
CA VAL A 7 8.38 -20.91 -1.20
C VAL A 7 8.57 -21.86 -2.38
N PHE A 8 7.62 -22.79 -2.54
CA PHE A 8 7.47 -23.55 -3.79
C PHE A 8 6.55 -22.76 -4.74
N GLY A 9 6.94 -22.78 -6.03
CA GLY A 9 6.26 -22.04 -7.08
C GLY A 9 4.80 -22.46 -7.32
N GLY A 10 3.98 -21.46 -7.63
CA GLY A 10 2.85 -21.52 -8.55
C GLY A 10 1.62 -22.26 -8.10
N THR A 11 0.80 -21.63 -7.25
CA THR A 11 -0.67 -21.67 -7.30
C THR A 11 -1.17 -20.38 -6.66
N MET A 12 -2.12 -19.68 -7.28
CA MET A 12 -2.73 -18.49 -6.68
C MET A 12 -3.37 -18.88 -5.34
N ASP A 13 -2.70 -18.51 -4.26
CA ASP A 13 -3.22 -18.69 -2.91
C ASP A 13 -4.32 -17.66 -2.68
N LYS A 14 -5.55 -18.13 -2.44
CA LYS A 14 -6.72 -17.26 -2.15
C LYS A 14 -6.60 -16.45 -0.86
N GLY A 15 -5.42 -16.42 -0.25
CA GLY A 15 -5.09 -15.72 0.99
C GLY A 15 -3.84 -14.84 0.91
N ALA A 16 -3.22 -14.65 -0.26
CA ALA A 16 -2.03 -13.84 -0.39
C ALA A 16 -2.31 -12.39 0.01
N THR A 17 -1.51 -11.87 0.96
CA THR A 17 -1.62 -10.50 1.45
C THR A 17 -0.99 -9.48 0.50
N TYR A 18 -0.41 -9.92 -0.61
CA TYR A 18 0.20 -9.07 -1.63
C TYR A 18 0.17 -9.73 -3.02
N GLU A 19 0.25 -8.89 -4.06
CA GLU A 19 0.52 -9.30 -5.44
C GLU A 19 1.49 -8.30 -6.06
N VAL A 20 2.72 -8.76 -6.34
CA VAL A 20 3.82 -7.95 -6.87
C VAL A 20 4.53 -8.69 -8.00
N LYS A 21 5.34 -7.98 -8.79
CA LYS A 21 6.04 -8.53 -9.95
C LYS A 21 6.97 -9.70 -9.61
N ASP A 22 7.87 -9.48 -8.68
CA ASP A 22 8.85 -10.46 -8.18
C ASP A 22 9.31 -10.05 -6.78
N ILE A 23 9.01 -10.86 -5.80
CA ILE A 23 9.40 -10.62 -4.40
C ILE A 23 10.92 -10.59 -4.18
N LYS A 24 11.70 -11.18 -5.08
CA LYS A 24 13.16 -11.19 -5.02
C LYS A 24 13.80 -9.81 -5.21
N LEU A 25 13.04 -8.84 -5.71
CA LEU A 25 13.49 -7.45 -5.86
C LEU A 25 13.51 -6.68 -4.53
N ALA A 26 13.00 -7.24 -3.45
CA ALA A 26 12.77 -6.55 -2.18
C ALA A 26 14.04 -5.95 -1.57
N GLU A 27 15.20 -6.61 -1.67
CA GLU A 27 16.46 -6.09 -1.14
C GLU A 27 16.86 -4.75 -1.80
N GLN A 28 16.69 -4.66 -3.13
CA GLN A 28 16.95 -3.41 -3.84
C GLN A 28 15.92 -2.34 -3.47
N GLY A 29 14.66 -2.72 -3.37
CA GLY A 29 13.57 -1.82 -2.97
C GLY A 29 13.81 -1.23 -1.58
N SER A 30 14.24 -2.04 -0.62
CA SER A 30 14.56 -1.56 0.74
C SER A 30 15.65 -0.48 0.71
N LYS A 31 16.72 -0.67 -0.07
CA LYS A 31 17.80 0.33 -0.23
C LYS A 31 17.28 1.64 -0.85
N ASN A 32 16.39 1.53 -1.83
CA ASN A 32 15.79 2.70 -2.48
C ASN A 32 14.85 3.45 -1.52
N ILE A 33 14.07 2.74 -0.69
CA ILE A 33 13.22 3.35 0.34
C ILE A 33 14.09 4.05 1.39
N GLU A 34 15.16 3.42 1.89
CA GLU A 34 16.10 4.03 2.84
C GLU A 34 16.71 5.32 2.27
N TRP A 35 17.08 5.31 0.99
CA TRP A 35 17.59 6.51 0.33
C TRP A 35 16.54 7.62 0.27
N ALA A 36 15.27 7.31 -0.04
CA ALA A 36 14.18 8.29 -0.05
C ALA A 36 13.92 8.85 1.36
N GLU A 37 13.95 8.01 2.39
CA GLU A 37 13.81 8.44 3.79
C GLU A 37 14.79 9.57 4.15
N MET A 38 16.04 9.45 3.74
CA MET A 38 17.06 10.50 4.00
C MET A 38 16.72 11.87 3.40
N GLN A 39 15.88 11.90 2.36
CA GLN A 39 15.45 13.14 1.69
C GLN A 39 14.12 13.69 2.23
N MET A 40 13.40 12.92 3.03
CA MET A 40 12.04 13.26 3.48
C MET A 40 11.99 13.69 4.96
N GLY A 41 12.89 14.59 5.35
CA GLY A 41 13.08 15.02 6.73
C GLY A 41 11.80 15.50 7.43
N ALA A 42 10.92 16.24 6.72
CA ALA A 42 9.66 16.68 7.29
C ALA A 42 8.73 15.51 7.65
N LEU A 43 8.64 14.50 6.77
CA LEU A 43 7.82 13.31 7.04
C LEU A 43 8.41 12.46 8.17
N LEU A 44 9.74 12.40 8.28
CA LEU A 44 10.40 11.71 9.40
C LEU A 44 10.11 12.38 10.75
N GLU A 45 9.98 13.70 10.81
CA GLU A 45 9.55 14.40 12.03
C GLU A 45 8.08 14.07 12.38
N VAL A 46 7.21 13.94 11.38
CA VAL A 46 5.84 13.43 11.58
C VAL A 46 5.88 12.00 12.11
N ARG A 47 6.72 11.12 11.54
CA ARG A 47 6.87 9.72 11.98
C ARG A 47 7.28 9.62 13.46
N LYS A 48 8.22 10.43 13.91
CA LYS A 48 8.63 10.48 15.34
C LYS A 48 7.46 10.82 16.27
N ARG A 49 6.60 11.78 15.88
CA ARG A 49 5.38 12.10 16.63
C ARG A 49 4.37 10.95 16.60
N PHE A 50 4.18 10.33 15.45
CA PHE A 50 3.28 9.20 15.26
C PHE A 50 3.69 7.97 16.05
N GLU A 51 5.00 7.72 16.17
CA GLU A 51 5.55 6.63 16.96
C GLU A 51 5.14 6.72 18.44
N ASN A 52 5.16 7.92 18.99
CA ASN A 52 4.79 8.16 20.39
C ASN A 52 3.26 8.25 20.61
N GLN A 53 2.55 8.88 19.70
CA GLN A 53 1.14 9.24 19.87
C GLN A 53 0.17 8.19 19.34
N LYS A 54 0.61 7.38 18.35
CA LYS A 54 -0.23 6.37 17.65
C LYS A 54 -1.59 6.91 17.20
N PRO A 55 -1.65 8.06 16.51
CA PRO A 55 -2.93 8.74 16.22
C PRO A 55 -3.84 7.95 15.28
N LEU A 56 -3.31 6.94 14.59
CA LEU A 56 -4.02 6.10 13.64
C LEU A 56 -4.29 4.69 14.19
N ASN A 57 -4.16 4.49 15.48
CA ASN A 57 -4.29 3.18 16.09
C ASN A 57 -5.66 2.54 15.79
N GLY A 58 -5.65 1.37 15.15
CA GLY A 58 -6.84 0.63 14.77
C GLY A 58 -7.58 1.16 13.52
N ILE A 59 -7.01 2.14 12.83
CA ILE A 59 -7.58 2.68 11.58
C ILE A 59 -7.06 1.86 10.39
N ARG A 60 -7.97 1.44 9.52
CA ARG A 60 -7.64 0.86 8.21
C ARG A 60 -7.61 1.94 7.15
N ILE A 61 -6.47 2.03 6.44
CA ILE A 61 -6.27 2.99 5.36
C ILE A 61 -6.16 2.24 4.04
N GLY A 62 -7.03 2.57 3.09
CA GLY A 62 -6.92 2.13 1.70
C GLY A 62 -6.23 3.19 0.87
N SER A 63 -5.19 2.81 0.14
CA SER A 63 -4.41 3.73 -0.66
C SER A 63 -4.40 3.31 -2.12
N CYS A 64 -4.67 4.25 -3.03
CA CYS A 64 -4.48 4.11 -4.47
C CYS A 64 -3.58 5.26 -4.93
N LEU A 65 -2.27 5.03 -4.93
CA LEU A 65 -1.22 6.03 -5.18
C LEU A 65 -0.15 5.45 -6.11
N HIS A 66 0.70 6.31 -6.67
CA HIS A 66 1.92 5.85 -7.33
C HIS A 66 2.79 5.05 -6.34
N ILE A 67 3.04 3.76 -6.60
CA ILE A 67 3.88 2.94 -5.71
C ILE A 67 5.35 3.22 -6.00
N THR A 68 5.84 4.30 -5.40
CA THR A 68 7.22 4.78 -5.47
C THR A 68 7.90 4.69 -4.10
N LYS A 69 9.21 4.89 -4.07
CA LYS A 69 9.96 4.87 -2.80
C LYS A 69 9.50 5.96 -1.82
N GLU A 70 9.02 7.10 -2.33
CA GLU A 70 8.47 8.18 -1.51
C GLU A 70 7.13 7.78 -0.89
N THR A 71 6.24 7.17 -1.68
CA THR A 71 4.97 6.61 -1.19
C THR A 71 5.20 5.51 -0.16
N ALA A 72 6.25 4.70 -0.34
CA ALA A 72 6.62 3.69 0.65
C ALA A 72 6.98 4.33 2.01
N VAL A 73 7.71 5.45 2.00
CA VAL A 73 8.03 6.20 3.24
C VAL A 73 6.75 6.71 3.91
N LEU A 74 5.77 7.20 3.12
CA LEU A 74 4.45 7.59 3.64
C LEU A 74 3.72 6.39 4.27
N ILE A 75 3.60 5.28 3.55
CA ILE A 75 2.92 4.06 4.04
C ILE A 75 3.55 3.60 5.37
N LYS A 76 4.87 3.52 5.44
CA LYS A 76 5.60 3.15 6.67
C LYS A 76 5.33 4.14 7.80
N THR A 77 5.19 5.42 7.50
CA THR A 77 4.85 6.45 8.50
C THR A 77 3.43 6.27 9.05
N LEU A 78 2.46 5.96 8.19
CA LEU A 78 1.08 5.66 8.61
C LEU A 78 1.02 4.42 9.51
N ILE A 79 1.77 3.36 9.15
CA ILE A 79 1.86 2.12 9.95
C ILE A 79 2.51 2.39 11.31
N VAL A 80 3.58 3.19 11.36
CA VAL A 80 4.18 3.64 12.63
C VAL A 80 3.16 4.41 13.47
N GLY A 81 2.26 5.15 12.83
CA GLY A 81 1.12 5.81 13.49
C GLY A 81 0.04 4.87 14.04
N GLY A 82 0.13 3.57 13.76
CA GLY A 82 -0.81 2.55 14.23
C GLY A 82 -1.87 2.15 13.20
N ALA A 83 -1.78 2.65 11.96
CA ALA A 83 -2.69 2.24 10.88
C ALA A 83 -2.37 0.82 10.39
N ASP A 84 -3.42 0.11 9.95
CA ASP A 84 -3.29 -1.02 9.03
C ASP A 84 -3.52 -0.50 7.60
N VAL A 85 -2.64 -0.81 6.67
CA VAL A 85 -2.63 -0.22 5.33
C VAL A 85 -2.75 -1.29 4.26
N ALA A 86 -3.61 -1.05 3.28
CA ALA A 86 -3.66 -1.77 2.02
C ALA A 86 -3.49 -0.78 0.86
N ALA A 87 -2.63 -1.09 -0.10
CA ALA A 87 -2.30 -0.17 -1.18
C ALA A 87 -2.29 -0.84 -2.55
N CYS A 88 -2.75 -0.11 -3.57
CA CYS A 88 -2.59 -0.44 -4.97
C CYS A 88 -2.05 0.77 -5.76
N SER A 89 -1.66 0.55 -7.01
CA SER A 89 -1.20 1.62 -7.88
C SER A 89 -2.37 2.41 -8.48
N CYS A 90 -2.24 3.73 -8.56
CA CYS A 90 -3.16 4.60 -9.31
C CYS A 90 -2.79 4.69 -10.80
N ASN A 91 -1.61 4.22 -11.20
CA ASN A 91 -1.14 4.28 -12.58
C ASN A 91 -0.30 3.05 -12.92
N PRO A 92 -0.73 2.25 -13.92
CA PRO A 92 -0.04 1.01 -14.31
C PRO A 92 1.44 1.16 -14.68
N LEU A 93 1.89 2.35 -15.06
CA LEU A 93 3.25 2.58 -15.55
C LEU A 93 4.20 3.13 -14.49
N SER A 94 3.69 3.58 -13.35
CA SER A 94 4.47 4.31 -12.35
C SER A 94 5.05 3.44 -11.23
N THR A 95 4.55 2.22 -11.05
CA THR A 95 5.01 1.31 -10.00
C THR A 95 6.50 1.04 -10.11
N GLN A 96 7.21 1.16 -9.00
CA GLN A 96 8.58 0.67 -8.83
C GLN A 96 8.49 -0.75 -8.25
N ASP A 97 8.75 -1.76 -9.10
CA ASP A 97 8.53 -3.16 -8.76
C ASP A 97 9.36 -3.63 -7.55
N ASP A 98 10.55 -3.09 -7.38
CA ASP A 98 11.43 -3.34 -6.25
C ASP A 98 10.87 -2.76 -4.94
N VAL A 99 10.29 -1.57 -5.01
CA VAL A 99 9.62 -0.93 -3.86
C VAL A 99 8.38 -1.71 -3.44
N ALA A 100 7.54 -2.11 -4.42
CA ALA A 100 6.37 -2.94 -4.15
C ALA A 100 6.78 -4.27 -3.49
N ALA A 101 7.87 -4.90 -3.97
CA ALA A 101 8.41 -6.12 -3.39
C ALA A 101 8.92 -5.92 -1.95
N ALA A 102 9.58 -4.79 -1.66
CA ALA A 102 10.06 -4.48 -0.31
C ALA A 102 8.90 -4.31 0.68
N LEU A 103 7.86 -3.57 0.30
CA LEU A 103 6.65 -3.42 1.11
C LEU A 103 5.95 -4.78 1.36
N ALA A 104 5.85 -5.62 0.33
CA ALA A 104 5.29 -6.96 0.44
C ALA A 104 6.09 -7.84 1.39
N GLN A 105 7.43 -7.79 1.33
CA GLN A 105 8.31 -8.55 2.22
C GLN A 105 8.18 -8.12 3.70
N GLU A 106 7.88 -6.87 3.95
CA GLU A 106 7.58 -6.34 5.29
C GLU A 106 6.16 -6.73 5.78
N GLY A 107 5.39 -7.47 4.97
CA GLY A 107 4.05 -7.94 5.32
C GLY A 107 2.93 -6.93 5.06
N ILE A 108 3.22 -5.86 4.33
CA ILE A 108 2.24 -4.83 3.96
C ILE A 108 1.37 -5.36 2.82
N LYS A 109 0.06 -5.09 2.89
CA LYS A 109 -0.89 -5.45 1.84
C LYS A 109 -0.69 -4.54 0.63
N ILE A 110 0.05 -5.03 -0.37
CA ILE A 110 0.42 -4.30 -1.57
C ILE A 110 0.04 -5.07 -2.83
N TYR A 111 -0.67 -4.40 -3.73
CA TYR A 111 -1.18 -4.97 -4.97
C TYR A 111 -0.79 -4.04 -6.12
N ALA A 112 0.38 -4.26 -6.72
CA ALA A 112 0.88 -3.43 -7.80
C ALA A 112 2.07 -4.08 -8.51
N TYR A 113 2.14 -3.92 -9.83
CA TYR A 113 3.35 -4.15 -10.60
C TYR A 113 3.38 -3.23 -11.83
N LYS A 114 4.57 -2.91 -12.31
CA LYS A 114 4.72 -2.05 -13.49
C LYS A 114 4.24 -2.77 -14.74
N GLY A 115 3.32 -2.13 -15.47
CA GLY A 115 2.74 -2.67 -16.68
C GLY A 115 1.53 -3.58 -16.41
N GLU A 116 0.88 -3.44 -15.27
CA GLU A 116 -0.37 -4.14 -14.99
C GLU A 116 -1.43 -3.81 -16.05
N ASN A 117 -2.20 -4.83 -16.44
CA ASN A 117 -3.28 -4.67 -17.39
C ASN A 117 -4.55 -4.12 -16.69
N LYS A 118 -5.58 -3.78 -17.49
CA LYS A 118 -6.80 -3.20 -16.95
C LYS A 118 -7.53 -4.12 -15.97
N GLU A 119 -7.53 -5.41 -16.23
CA GLU A 119 -8.18 -6.43 -15.40
C GLU A 119 -7.48 -6.52 -14.03
N ASP A 120 -6.15 -6.54 -14.01
CA ASP A 120 -5.37 -6.53 -12.77
C ASP A 120 -5.53 -5.23 -12.00
N TYR A 121 -5.52 -4.08 -12.69
CA TYR A 121 -5.72 -2.77 -12.08
C TYR A 121 -7.02 -2.71 -11.25
N TYR A 122 -8.17 -3.04 -11.86
CA TYR A 122 -9.45 -3.04 -11.14
C TYR A 122 -9.55 -4.16 -10.11
N ARG A 123 -8.90 -5.28 -10.32
CA ARG A 123 -8.82 -6.36 -9.34
C ARG A 123 -8.04 -5.89 -8.09
N TYR A 124 -6.94 -5.17 -8.26
CA TYR A 124 -6.14 -4.62 -7.16
C TYR A 124 -6.89 -3.54 -6.40
N LEU A 125 -7.58 -2.66 -7.12
CA LEU A 125 -8.47 -1.67 -6.52
C LEU A 125 -9.53 -2.34 -5.63
N ASN A 126 -10.17 -3.41 -6.13
CA ASN A 126 -11.14 -4.18 -5.35
C ASN A 126 -10.52 -4.89 -4.14
N LYS A 127 -9.27 -5.36 -4.21
CA LYS A 127 -8.53 -5.88 -3.05
C LYS A 127 -8.39 -4.84 -1.93
N VAL A 128 -8.10 -3.60 -2.29
CA VAL A 128 -8.04 -2.50 -1.32
C VAL A 128 -9.43 -2.19 -0.75
N ILE A 129 -10.50 -2.27 -1.55
CA ILE A 129 -11.88 -2.07 -1.09
C ILE A 129 -12.33 -3.21 -0.16
N GLU A 130 -12.00 -4.46 -0.48
CA GLU A 130 -12.29 -5.64 0.36
C GLU A 130 -11.63 -5.57 1.74
N PHE A 131 -10.53 -4.84 1.86
CA PHE A 131 -9.89 -4.53 3.14
C PHE A 131 -10.77 -3.63 4.04
N LYS A 132 -11.85 -3.04 3.51
CA LYS A 132 -12.82 -2.16 4.19
C LYS A 132 -12.14 -0.96 4.84
N PRO A 133 -11.50 -0.10 4.06
CA PRO A 133 -10.82 1.09 4.59
C PRO A 133 -11.81 2.02 5.30
N GLN A 134 -11.31 2.71 6.33
CA GLN A 134 -12.01 3.78 7.05
C GLN A 134 -11.51 5.15 6.59
N ILE A 135 -10.29 5.20 6.04
CA ILE A 135 -9.74 6.38 5.38
C ILE A 135 -9.24 5.95 4.01
N THR A 136 -9.46 6.77 3.00
CA THR A 136 -8.90 6.60 1.66
C THR A 136 -7.81 7.65 1.41
N ILE A 137 -6.73 7.23 0.71
CA ILE A 137 -5.74 8.16 0.15
C ILE A 137 -5.65 7.79 -1.33
N ASP A 138 -6.12 8.67 -2.19
CA ASP A 138 -6.33 8.41 -3.60
C ASP A 138 -5.55 9.41 -4.47
N ASP A 139 -5.31 9.05 -5.71
CA ASP A 139 -4.76 9.91 -6.76
C ASP A 139 -5.48 9.56 -8.07
N GLY A 140 -6.17 10.55 -8.64
CA GLY A 140 -7.04 10.34 -9.80
C GLY A 140 -8.44 9.85 -9.45
N CYS A 141 -8.79 9.72 -8.18
CA CYS A 141 -10.13 9.43 -7.67
C CYS A 141 -10.71 8.05 -8.09
N ASP A 142 -9.89 7.08 -8.49
CA ASP A 142 -10.39 5.79 -8.94
C ASP A 142 -10.92 4.92 -7.80
N LEU A 143 -10.23 4.91 -6.65
CA LEU A 143 -10.66 4.18 -5.46
C LEU A 143 -11.98 4.72 -4.93
N VAL A 144 -12.08 6.03 -4.78
CA VAL A 144 -13.30 6.71 -4.29
C VAL A 144 -14.44 6.53 -5.28
N SER A 145 -14.18 6.67 -6.58
CA SER A 145 -15.17 6.45 -7.64
C SER A 145 -15.72 5.02 -7.65
N GLU A 146 -14.86 4.02 -7.48
CA GLU A 146 -15.27 2.60 -7.44
C GLU A 146 -16.13 2.32 -6.19
N ILE A 147 -15.75 2.86 -5.04
CA ILE A 147 -16.54 2.76 -3.81
C ILE A 147 -17.94 3.34 -4.02
N HIS A 148 -18.05 4.54 -4.59
CA HIS A 148 -19.33 5.19 -4.82
C HIS A 148 -20.20 4.50 -5.88
N LYS A 149 -19.60 3.90 -6.91
CA LYS A 149 -20.33 3.21 -7.97
C LYS A 149 -20.80 1.82 -7.55
N ASN A 150 -19.90 1.03 -6.96
CA ASN A 150 -20.10 -0.42 -6.83
C ASN A 150 -20.08 -0.93 -5.38
N HIS A 151 -19.64 -0.11 -4.41
CA HIS A 151 -19.47 -0.51 -3.00
C HIS A 151 -20.10 0.46 -2.01
N GLN A 152 -21.25 1.04 -2.34
CA GLN A 152 -21.94 2.08 -1.54
C GLN A 152 -22.18 1.66 -0.08
N GLY A 153 -22.35 0.36 0.19
CA GLY A 153 -22.47 -0.16 1.56
C GLY A 153 -21.26 0.08 2.46
N LEU A 154 -20.09 0.43 1.88
CA LEU A 154 -18.89 0.77 2.62
C LEU A 154 -18.88 2.24 3.07
N ILE A 155 -19.57 3.13 2.37
CA ILE A 155 -19.54 4.59 2.61
C ILE A 155 -19.81 4.96 4.08
N PRO A 156 -20.79 4.37 4.79
CA PRO A 156 -21.03 4.70 6.19
C PRO A 156 -19.87 4.39 7.15
N GLN A 157 -18.89 3.57 6.72
CA GLN A 157 -17.73 3.21 7.51
C GLN A 157 -16.53 4.10 7.23
N ILE A 158 -16.55 4.86 6.13
CA ILE A 158 -15.48 5.78 5.74
C ILE A 158 -15.62 7.08 6.52
N ILE A 159 -14.60 7.43 7.30
CA ILE A 159 -14.57 8.62 8.15
C ILE A 159 -13.88 9.81 7.47
N GLY A 160 -13.18 9.57 6.37
CA GLY A 160 -12.52 10.62 5.59
C GLY A 160 -11.71 10.09 4.43
N GLY A 161 -11.27 10.99 3.57
CA GLY A 161 -10.39 10.71 2.45
C GLY A 161 -9.50 11.90 2.12
N CYS A 162 -8.36 11.61 1.50
CA CYS A 162 -7.46 12.59 0.90
C CYS A 162 -7.32 12.26 -0.58
N GLU A 163 -7.23 13.27 -1.40
CA GLU A 163 -6.89 13.18 -2.81
C GLU A 163 -5.55 13.88 -3.03
N GLU A 164 -4.62 13.20 -3.67
CA GLU A 164 -3.41 13.82 -4.21
C GLU A 164 -3.69 14.36 -5.61
N THR A 165 -3.17 15.52 -5.94
CA THR A 165 -3.29 16.13 -7.28
C THR A 165 -2.01 16.82 -7.72
#